data_5a03584e3fc034969d502baf9ded7c5c
#
_entry.id   5a03584e3fc034969d502baf9ded7c5c
#
_cell.length_a   1.000
_cell.length_b   1.000
_cell.length_c   1.000
_cell.angle_alpha   90.00
_cell.angle_beta   90.00
_cell.angle_gamma   90.00
#
_symmetry.space_group_name_H-M   'P 1'
#
loop_
_entity.id
_entity.type
_entity.pdbx_description
1 polymer ?
#
loop_
_entity_poly.entity_id
_entity_poly.type
_entity_poly.pdbx_seq_one_letter_code
_entity_poly.pdbx_strand_id
1 'polypeptide(L)'
;MAIAANQSVITLDYWKRADQVRVGDYLFNKDGKPVQVTSVQTYLSEDCYKIVFDDGLAFVADKNLGMLLENRHYRKVLRRYTGAYKRRAKLKFVKLDNIVGETIKHKTGRSLYSIPTTEPIQFPHQTLPVPPFIFGFWFVNRKANRKFTAYSPYIDTVYSWFKDYGYKITPDIKRLGHEMFREYPVIETQLGHNIPIRIPANYLMASVDERWALLSGILHGRHNSYDPKTDRFHFSNKNKAIAMQVQNLVESLGNKTILTKVSGRTPYYNLEFKTHQRIVSNQVSPPLKVHNAHRFIRAIKPAEPQMVTHIETSDPDNNFLMGEGYISVC
;
A
#
# COMPACT_ATOMS: atom_id res chain seq x y z
N MET A 1 -19.63 -5.13 15.98
CA MET A 1 -18.21 -4.66 15.80
C MET A 1 -18.22 -3.56 14.77
N ALA A 2 -17.80 -2.35 15.12
CA ALA A 2 -18.02 -1.22 14.24
C ALA A 2 -16.82 -0.29 14.16
N ILE A 3 -16.62 0.31 12.99
CA ILE A 3 -15.62 1.34 12.69
C ILE A 3 -16.30 2.69 12.55
N ALA A 4 -15.58 3.79 12.72
CA ALA A 4 -16.13 5.13 12.52
C ALA A 4 -16.81 5.22 11.14
N ALA A 5 -18.00 5.82 11.09
CA ALA A 5 -18.83 5.89 9.88
C ALA A 5 -18.13 6.58 8.70
N ASN A 6 -17.23 7.52 8.99
CA ASN A 6 -16.43 8.22 7.99
C ASN A 6 -15.12 7.50 7.63
N GLN A 7 -14.82 6.34 8.23
CA GLN A 7 -13.62 5.55 7.91
C GLN A 7 -13.72 4.97 6.50
N SER A 8 -12.63 5.04 5.76
CA SER A 8 -12.56 4.47 4.41
C SER A 8 -12.47 2.94 4.45
N VAL A 9 -13.12 2.27 3.53
CA VAL A 9 -12.99 0.84 3.24
C VAL A 9 -12.74 0.64 1.76
N ILE A 10 -11.97 -0.38 1.40
CA ILE A 10 -11.68 -0.69 0.00
C ILE A 10 -12.72 -1.65 -0.56
N THR A 11 -13.29 -1.31 -1.72
CA THR A 11 -14.26 -2.12 -2.45
C THR A 11 -13.75 -2.48 -3.84
N LEU A 12 -14.46 -3.32 -4.57
CA LEU A 12 -14.17 -3.58 -5.99
C LEU A 12 -14.29 -2.33 -6.88
N ASP A 13 -15.12 -1.36 -6.46
CA ASP A 13 -15.37 -0.14 -7.23
C ASP A 13 -14.44 1.02 -6.85
N TYR A 14 -13.70 0.93 -5.80
CA TYR A 14 -12.79 1.90 -5.22
C TYR A 14 -13.04 2.12 -3.71
N TRP A 15 -12.45 3.18 -3.15
CA TRP A 15 -12.65 3.57 -1.75
C TRP A 15 -14.05 4.12 -1.50
N LYS A 16 -14.76 3.58 -0.51
CA LYS A 16 -16.02 4.11 0.03
C LYS A 16 -15.83 4.48 1.50
N ARG A 17 -16.65 5.37 2.02
CA ARG A 17 -16.81 5.55 3.47
C ARG A 17 -17.61 4.37 4.01
N ALA A 18 -17.39 3.99 5.28
CA ALA A 18 -18.09 2.87 5.89
C ALA A 18 -19.63 3.07 5.88
N ASP A 19 -20.11 4.31 6.08
CA ASP A 19 -21.54 4.65 6.03
C ASP A 19 -22.15 4.63 4.60
N GLN A 20 -21.32 4.54 3.59
CA GLN A 20 -21.75 4.44 2.17
C GLN A 20 -21.75 3.00 1.65
N VAL A 21 -21.23 2.05 2.43
CA VAL A 21 -21.27 0.63 2.08
C VAL A 21 -22.70 0.13 2.11
N ARG A 22 -23.07 -0.77 1.20
CA ARG A 22 -24.39 -1.38 1.08
C ARG A 22 -24.27 -2.90 1.08
N VAL A 23 -25.32 -3.57 1.51
CA VAL A 23 -25.47 -5.02 1.33
C VAL A 23 -25.33 -5.35 -0.15
N GLY A 24 -24.53 -6.36 -0.46
CA GLY A 24 -24.19 -6.75 -1.83
C GLY A 24 -22.90 -6.15 -2.37
N ASP A 25 -22.34 -5.08 -1.76
CA ASP A 25 -20.99 -4.59 -2.07
C ASP A 25 -19.94 -5.69 -1.79
N TYR A 26 -18.79 -5.58 -2.43
CA TYR A 26 -17.63 -6.46 -2.16
C TYR A 26 -16.52 -5.67 -1.49
N LEU A 27 -16.12 -6.11 -0.31
CA LEU A 27 -14.91 -5.70 0.39
C LEU A 27 -13.81 -6.74 0.18
N PHE A 28 -12.64 -6.56 0.79
CA PHE A 28 -11.56 -7.53 0.75
C PHE A 28 -11.23 -8.01 2.16
N ASN A 29 -10.92 -9.30 2.31
CA ASN A 29 -10.51 -9.90 3.58
C ASN A 29 -8.98 -9.86 3.78
N LYS A 30 -8.48 -10.37 4.92
CA LYS A 30 -7.04 -10.44 5.27
C LYS A 30 -6.18 -11.16 4.24
N ASP A 31 -6.76 -12.06 3.47
CA ASP A 31 -6.08 -12.82 2.42
C ASP A 31 -6.13 -12.11 1.05
N GLY A 32 -6.59 -10.85 1.03
CA GLY A 32 -6.74 -10.03 -0.17
C GLY A 32 -7.89 -10.45 -1.09
N LYS A 33 -8.73 -11.38 -0.67
CA LYS A 33 -9.83 -11.92 -1.49
C LYS A 33 -11.11 -11.09 -1.33
N PRO A 34 -11.91 -10.93 -2.40
CA PRO A 34 -13.18 -10.24 -2.30
C PRO A 34 -14.18 -11.07 -1.46
N VAL A 35 -14.92 -10.38 -0.59
CA VAL A 35 -15.98 -10.92 0.27
C VAL A 35 -17.20 -10.03 0.19
N GLN A 36 -18.39 -10.63 0.08
CA GLN A 36 -19.62 -9.89 -0.07
C GLN A 36 -20.11 -9.35 1.27
N VAL A 37 -20.61 -8.12 1.28
CA VAL A 37 -21.27 -7.51 2.44
C VAL A 37 -22.68 -8.12 2.60
N THR A 38 -22.95 -8.67 3.76
CA THR A 38 -24.21 -9.35 4.09
C THR A 38 -25.12 -8.52 5.00
N SER A 39 -24.53 -7.63 5.82
CA SER A 39 -25.27 -6.74 6.70
C SER A 39 -24.51 -5.43 6.92
N VAL A 40 -25.27 -4.33 7.05
CA VAL A 40 -24.71 -3.00 7.38
C VAL A 40 -25.64 -2.31 8.36
N GLN A 41 -25.09 -1.81 9.45
CA GLN A 41 -25.82 -1.06 10.47
C GLN A 41 -25.01 0.14 10.93
N THR A 42 -25.59 1.34 10.94
CA THR A 42 -24.92 2.56 11.43
C THR A 42 -25.67 3.06 12.68
N TYR A 43 -24.92 3.32 13.75
CA TYR A 43 -25.45 3.77 15.03
C TYR A 43 -24.47 4.66 15.79
N LEU A 44 -24.95 5.39 16.80
CA LEU A 44 -24.10 6.16 17.71
C LEU A 44 -23.47 5.21 18.74
N SER A 45 -22.14 5.21 18.85
CA SER A 45 -21.42 4.48 19.89
C SER A 45 -20.83 5.45 20.92
N GLU A 46 -21.10 5.16 22.19
CA GLU A 46 -20.57 5.89 23.34
C GLU A 46 -19.13 5.48 23.67
N ASP A 47 -18.77 4.22 23.40
CA ASP A 47 -17.48 3.61 23.73
C ASP A 47 -16.56 3.53 22.53
N CYS A 48 -16.04 4.66 22.10
CA CYS A 48 -15.11 4.77 20.98
C CYS A 48 -13.67 4.92 21.43
N TYR A 49 -12.75 4.31 20.68
CA TYR A 49 -11.31 4.39 20.93
C TYR A 49 -10.54 4.72 19.66
N LYS A 50 -9.54 5.59 19.79
CA LYS A 50 -8.56 5.91 18.74
C LYS A 50 -7.33 5.02 18.90
N ILE A 51 -7.06 4.21 17.90
CA ILE A 51 -5.88 3.35 17.79
C ILE A 51 -4.84 4.06 16.94
N VAL A 52 -3.60 4.15 17.43
CA VAL A 52 -2.47 4.82 16.73
C VAL A 52 -1.35 3.82 16.52
N PHE A 53 -0.80 3.77 15.31
CA PHE A 53 0.28 2.88 14.92
C PHE A 53 1.64 3.59 14.78
N ASP A 54 2.70 2.79 14.63
CA ASP A 54 4.08 3.25 14.54
C ASP A 54 4.44 3.90 13.20
N ASP A 55 3.63 3.71 12.17
CA ASP A 55 3.74 4.33 10.84
C ASP A 55 2.93 5.64 10.72
N GLY A 56 2.28 6.07 11.81
CA GLY A 56 1.47 7.28 11.86
C GLY A 56 0.01 7.07 11.49
N LEU A 57 -0.37 5.88 11.04
CA LEU A 57 -1.78 5.54 10.81
C LEU A 57 -2.56 5.58 12.13
N ALA A 58 -3.81 6.03 12.03
CA ALA A 58 -4.74 5.99 13.14
C ALA A 58 -6.17 5.86 12.64
N PHE A 59 -7.01 5.18 13.41
CA PHE A 59 -8.44 5.10 13.16
C PHE A 59 -9.23 5.10 14.47
N VAL A 60 -10.54 5.32 14.38
CA VAL A 60 -11.46 5.23 15.51
C VAL A 60 -12.43 4.08 15.29
N ALA A 61 -12.70 3.35 16.36
CA ALA A 61 -13.60 2.21 16.37
C ALA A 61 -14.31 2.04 17.70
N ASP A 62 -15.41 1.31 17.68
CA ASP A 62 -16.14 0.81 18.83
C ASP A 62 -15.27 -0.20 19.62
N LYS A 63 -15.47 -0.28 20.94
CA LYS A 63 -14.76 -1.21 21.84
C LYS A 63 -14.86 -2.69 21.44
N ASN A 64 -15.92 -3.06 20.74
CA ASN A 64 -16.18 -4.44 20.33
C ASN A 64 -15.47 -4.82 19.01
N LEU A 65 -14.77 -3.87 18.35
CA LEU A 65 -14.06 -4.19 17.12
C LEU A 65 -13.02 -5.28 17.35
N GLY A 66 -13.06 -6.33 16.54
CA GLY A 66 -12.03 -7.36 16.49
C GLY A 66 -10.85 -6.92 15.60
N MET A 67 -9.65 -7.06 16.09
CA MET A 67 -8.41 -6.83 15.32
C MET A 67 -7.56 -8.08 15.27
N LEU A 68 -6.94 -8.36 14.14
CA LEU A 68 -6.03 -9.50 13.96
C LEU A 68 -4.69 -9.18 14.66
N LEU A 69 -4.59 -9.53 15.96
CA LEU A 69 -3.46 -9.13 16.79
C LEU A 69 -2.37 -10.18 16.92
N GLU A 70 -1.15 -9.73 16.78
CA GLU A 70 0.06 -10.45 17.14
C GLU A 70 0.60 -9.93 18.47
N ASN A 71 0.69 -10.81 19.45
CA ASN A 71 1.41 -10.50 20.67
C ASN A 71 2.92 -10.80 20.55
N ARG A 72 3.69 -10.36 21.53
CA ARG A 72 5.15 -10.58 21.57
C ARG A 72 5.53 -12.08 21.50
N HIS A 73 4.75 -12.94 22.16
CA HIS A 73 5.00 -14.39 22.17
C HIS A 73 4.85 -14.97 20.74
N TYR A 74 3.75 -14.64 20.05
CA TYR A 74 3.50 -15.06 18.69
C TYR A 74 4.65 -14.65 17.75
N ARG A 75 5.08 -13.39 17.78
CA ARG A 75 6.21 -12.90 16.98
C ARG A 75 7.54 -13.59 17.32
N LYS A 76 7.75 -13.98 18.59
CA LYS A 76 8.92 -14.75 19.02
C LYS A 76 8.90 -16.16 18.43
N VAL A 77 7.73 -16.82 18.46
CA VAL A 77 7.53 -18.15 17.87
C VAL A 77 7.81 -18.13 16.36
N LEU A 78 7.25 -17.16 15.63
CA LEU A 78 7.48 -17.03 14.18
C LEU A 78 8.96 -16.86 13.82
N ARG A 79 9.75 -16.19 14.66
CA ARG A 79 11.19 -15.97 14.41
C ARG A 79 12.07 -17.15 14.76
N ARG A 80 11.75 -17.87 15.84
CA ARG A 80 12.66 -18.86 16.45
C ARG A 80 12.38 -20.29 16.06
N TYR A 81 11.16 -20.58 15.62
CA TYR A 81 10.73 -21.95 15.41
C TYR A 81 10.35 -22.21 13.95
N THR A 82 10.59 -23.43 13.48
CA THR A 82 10.21 -23.91 12.16
C THR A 82 9.25 -25.11 12.30
N GLY A 83 8.62 -25.52 11.21
CA GLY A 83 7.80 -26.73 11.16
C GLY A 83 6.53 -26.70 12.03
N ALA A 84 6.27 -27.79 12.76
CA ALA A 84 5.03 -28.00 13.52
C ALA A 84 4.78 -26.95 14.63
N TYR A 85 5.83 -26.44 15.26
CA TYR A 85 5.70 -25.42 16.30
C TYR A 85 5.22 -24.09 15.75
N LYS A 86 5.72 -23.69 14.58
CA LYS A 86 5.25 -22.49 13.87
C LYS A 86 3.80 -22.63 13.44
N ARG A 87 3.37 -23.82 13.02
CA ARG A 87 1.98 -24.11 12.61
C ARG A 87 0.98 -24.04 13.77
N ARG A 88 1.40 -24.23 15.02
CA ARG A 88 0.53 -24.09 16.22
C ARG A 88 0.28 -22.64 16.64
N ALA A 89 1.13 -21.71 16.23
CA ALA A 89 0.94 -20.30 16.50
C ALA A 89 -0.13 -19.73 15.56
N LYS A 90 -1.38 -19.71 16.00
CA LYS A 90 -2.50 -19.14 15.22
C LYS A 90 -2.72 -17.69 15.60
N LEU A 91 -2.84 -16.85 14.60
CA LEU A 91 -3.40 -15.49 14.75
C LEU A 91 -4.88 -15.57 15.10
N LYS A 92 -5.31 -14.69 15.99
CA LYS A 92 -6.71 -14.57 16.39
C LYS A 92 -7.17 -13.13 16.32
N PHE A 93 -8.43 -12.95 15.99
CA PHE A 93 -9.10 -11.68 16.23
C PHE A 93 -9.30 -11.49 17.72
N VAL A 94 -8.89 -10.34 18.23
CA VAL A 94 -9.01 -9.96 19.63
C VAL A 94 -9.84 -8.68 19.70
N LYS A 95 -10.87 -8.65 20.50
CA LYS A 95 -11.68 -7.45 20.72
C LYS A 95 -10.84 -6.33 21.30
N LEU A 96 -11.08 -5.12 20.85
CA LEU A 96 -10.39 -3.92 21.33
C LEU A 96 -10.55 -3.75 22.85
N ASP A 97 -11.72 -4.05 23.39
CA ASP A 97 -12.03 -4.01 24.82
C ASP A 97 -11.05 -4.85 25.66
N ASN A 98 -10.58 -5.98 25.14
CA ASN A 98 -9.65 -6.87 25.84
C ASN A 98 -8.22 -6.30 25.95
N ILE A 99 -7.92 -5.21 25.26
CA ILE A 99 -6.60 -4.56 25.29
C ILE A 99 -6.67 -3.08 25.71
N VAL A 100 -7.88 -2.54 25.87
CA VAL A 100 -8.09 -1.21 26.46
C VAL A 100 -7.72 -1.25 27.94
N GLY A 101 -6.89 -0.30 28.38
CA GLY A 101 -6.37 -0.28 29.76
C GLY A 101 -5.17 -1.19 29.99
N GLU A 102 -4.87 -2.11 29.08
CA GLU A 102 -3.71 -3.00 29.19
C GLU A 102 -2.39 -2.27 28.90
N THR A 103 -1.30 -2.80 29.45
CA THR A 103 0.04 -2.34 29.13
C THR A 103 0.40 -2.69 27.69
N ILE A 104 0.38 -1.70 26.79
CA ILE A 104 0.74 -1.89 25.38
C ILE A 104 2.24 -1.85 25.10
N LYS A 105 3.06 -1.42 26.09
CA LYS A 105 4.52 -1.32 25.97
C LYS A 105 5.21 -2.20 26.99
N HIS A 106 6.23 -2.91 26.55
CA HIS A 106 7.15 -3.61 27.43
C HIS A 106 8.06 -2.63 28.19
N LYS A 107 8.68 -3.07 29.31
CA LYS A 107 9.65 -2.28 30.11
C LYS A 107 10.78 -1.65 29.26
N THR A 108 11.12 -2.26 28.13
CA THR A 108 12.12 -1.75 27.16
C THR A 108 11.54 -0.75 26.15
N GLY A 109 10.32 -0.26 26.32
CA GLY A 109 9.64 0.65 25.39
C GLY A 109 9.09 0.01 24.10
N ARG A 110 9.33 -1.28 23.87
CA ARG A 110 8.85 -2.00 22.69
C ARG A 110 7.35 -2.30 22.79
N SER A 111 6.61 -2.14 21.69
CA SER A 111 5.19 -2.46 21.66
C SER A 111 4.95 -3.97 21.86
N LEU A 112 3.97 -4.29 22.69
CA LEU A 112 3.56 -5.67 22.95
C LEU A 112 2.67 -6.23 21.84
N TYR A 113 1.87 -5.38 21.21
CA TYR A 113 0.91 -5.76 20.17
C TYR A 113 1.26 -5.16 18.81
N SER A 114 1.01 -5.92 17.77
CA SER A 114 1.09 -5.50 16.37
C SER A 114 -0.02 -6.14 15.55
N ILE A 115 -0.26 -5.58 14.39
CA ILE A 115 -1.13 -6.15 13.35
C ILE A 115 -0.22 -6.56 12.18
N PRO A 116 -0.36 -7.77 11.60
CA PRO A 116 0.34 -8.14 10.39
C PRO A 116 -0.15 -7.28 9.20
N THR A 117 0.68 -7.13 8.19
CA THR A 117 0.18 -6.68 6.89
C THR A 117 -0.68 -7.77 6.26
N THR A 118 -1.58 -7.37 5.37
CA THR A 118 -2.44 -8.29 4.64
C THR A 118 -1.72 -8.90 3.45
N GLU A 119 -2.28 -9.95 2.86
CA GLU A 119 -1.86 -10.43 1.56
C GLU A 119 -2.21 -9.39 0.47
N PRO A 120 -1.57 -9.44 -0.71
CA PRO A 120 -1.90 -8.55 -1.81
C PRO A 120 -3.38 -8.60 -2.20
N ILE A 121 -4.00 -7.44 -2.36
CA ILE A 121 -5.41 -7.32 -2.75
C ILE A 121 -5.62 -7.94 -4.14
N GLN A 122 -6.60 -8.82 -4.28
CA GLN A 122 -6.89 -9.54 -5.51
C GLN A 122 -7.91 -8.79 -6.37
N PHE A 123 -7.51 -7.62 -6.91
CA PHE A 123 -8.32 -6.96 -7.93
C PHE A 123 -8.32 -7.75 -9.24
N PRO A 124 -9.37 -7.62 -10.05
CA PRO A 124 -9.41 -8.25 -11.37
C PRO A 124 -8.39 -7.64 -12.33
N HIS A 125 -8.03 -8.42 -13.36
CA HIS A 125 -7.26 -7.92 -14.48
C HIS A 125 -7.98 -6.73 -15.15
N GLN A 126 -7.22 -5.70 -15.56
CA GLN A 126 -7.74 -4.50 -16.20
C GLN A 126 -7.25 -4.41 -17.65
N THR A 127 -8.13 -3.97 -18.54
CA THR A 127 -7.70 -3.56 -19.88
C THR A 127 -7.08 -2.17 -19.78
N LEU A 128 -5.76 -2.11 -19.76
CA LEU A 128 -5.01 -0.86 -19.60
C LEU A 128 -4.53 -0.33 -20.95
N PRO A 129 -4.64 0.98 -21.22
CA PRO A 129 -4.25 1.57 -22.50
C PRO A 129 -2.73 1.53 -22.73
N VAL A 130 -1.94 1.50 -21.67
CA VAL A 130 -0.48 1.42 -21.71
C VAL A 130 -0.03 0.33 -20.74
N PRO A 131 0.94 -0.54 -21.10
CA PRO A 131 1.48 -1.53 -20.19
C PRO A 131 1.93 -0.89 -18.85
N PRO A 132 1.58 -1.46 -17.69
CA PRO A 132 1.78 -0.83 -16.39
C PRO A 132 3.22 -0.42 -16.10
N PHE A 133 4.21 -1.23 -16.47
CA PHE A 133 5.62 -0.90 -16.29
C PHE A 133 6.00 0.36 -17.08
N ILE A 134 5.62 0.42 -18.36
CA ILE A 134 5.90 1.56 -19.25
C ILE A 134 5.21 2.82 -18.74
N PHE A 135 3.94 2.70 -18.32
CA PHE A 135 3.20 3.81 -17.73
C PHE A 135 3.89 4.32 -16.46
N GLY A 136 4.27 3.44 -15.53
CA GLY A 136 4.93 3.80 -14.28
C GLY A 136 6.26 4.52 -14.50
N PHE A 137 7.09 3.99 -15.39
CA PHE A 137 8.37 4.61 -15.77
C PHE A 137 8.17 6.00 -16.38
N TRP A 138 7.28 6.10 -17.36
CA TRP A 138 6.95 7.38 -18.01
C TRP A 138 6.35 8.37 -17.01
N PHE A 139 5.41 7.95 -16.18
CA PHE A 139 4.69 8.81 -15.24
C PHE A 139 5.61 9.60 -14.32
N VAL A 140 6.66 9.00 -13.80
CA VAL A 140 7.60 9.65 -12.87
C VAL A 140 8.70 10.46 -13.55
N ASN A 141 8.99 10.18 -14.84
CA ASN A 141 10.04 10.85 -15.61
C ASN A 141 9.54 11.93 -16.54
N ARG A 142 8.22 12.02 -16.75
CA ARG A 142 7.65 13.02 -17.66
C ARG A 142 7.94 14.45 -17.21
N LYS A 143 8.18 15.31 -18.18
CA LYS A 143 8.32 16.76 -18.02
C LYS A 143 7.12 17.48 -18.63
N ALA A 144 6.95 18.77 -18.29
CA ALA A 144 5.87 19.60 -18.83
C ALA A 144 5.88 19.70 -20.35
N ASN A 145 7.02 19.55 -21.00
CA ASN A 145 7.19 19.56 -22.45
C ASN A 145 7.02 18.19 -23.11
N ARG A 146 6.36 17.24 -22.44
CA ARG A 146 6.08 15.90 -22.94
C ARG A 146 7.32 15.03 -23.22
N LYS A 147 8.46 15.36 -22.65
CA LYS A 147 9.69 14.57 -22.74
C LYS A 147 9.93 13.86 -21.42
N PHE A 148 10.58 12.73 -21.44
CA PHE A 148 11.12 12.12 -20.25
C PHE A 148 12.64 11.95 -20.34
N THR A 149 13.31 11.77 -19.24
CA THR A 149 14.75 11.64 -19.17
C THR A 149 15.08 10.30 -18.53
N ALA A 150 15.96 9.54 -19.18
CA ALA A 150 16.61 8.39 -18.57
C ALA A 150 18.08 8.72 -18.35
N TYR A 151 18.64 8.22 -17.27
CA TYR A 151 20.04 8.47 -16.91
C TYR A 151 20.94 7.34 -17.42
N SER A 152 22.09 7.71 -17.97
CA SER A 152 23.19 6.75 -18.22
C SER A 152 23.64 6.15 -16.87
N PRO A 153 23.92 4.83 -16.74
CA PRO A 153 24.13 3.84 -17.82
C PRO A 153 22.87 3.04 -18.22
N TYR A 154 21.69 3.42 -17.77
CA TYR A 154 20.47 2.61 -17.95
C TYR A 154 19.73 2.85 -19.27
N ILE A 155 20.26 3.70 -20.11
CA ILE A 155 19.57 4.14 -21.33
C ILE A 155 19.28 2.99 -22.29
N ASP A 156 20.27 2.12 -22.53
CA ASP A 156 20.10 0.96 -23.42
C ASP A 156 19.09 -0.02 -22.87
N THR A 157 19.05 -0.18 -21.56
CA THR A 157 18.08 -1.01 -20.86
C THR A 157 16.65 -0.42 -21.00
N VAL A 158 16.51 0.88 -20.80
CA VAL A 158 15.22 1.58 -20.97
C VAL A 158 14.76 1.48 -22.41
N TYR A 159 15.68 1.66 -23.37
CA TYR A 159 15.39 1.51 -24.80
C TYR A 159 14.91 0.09 -25.12
N SER A 160 15.57 -0.95 -24.59
CA SER A 160 15.17 -2.34 -24.75
C SER A 160 13.75 -2.56 -24.21
N TRP A 161 13.45 -2.10 -22.98
CA TRP A 161 12.11 -2.27 -22.40
C TRP A 161 11.01 -1.68 -23.26
N PHE A 162 11.18 -0.44 -23.73
CA PHE A 162 10.17 0.19 -24.59
C PHE A 162 10.01 -0.56 -25.91
N LYS A 163 11.13 -1.01 -26.52
CA LYS A 163 11.13 -1.81 -27.73
C LYS A 163 10.39 -3.14 -27.53
N ASP A 164 10.65 -3.83 -26.42
CA ASP A 164 10.01 -5.10 -26.08
C ASP A 164 8.48 -4.97 -25.94
N TYR A 165 8.01 -3.78 -25.51
CA TYR A 165 6.59 -3.44 -25.49
C TYR A 165 6.07 -2.82 -26.79
N GLY A 166 6.85 -2.81 -27.88
CA GLY A 166 6.44 -2.34 -29.20
C GLY A 166 6.49 -0.82 -29.42
N TYR A 167 7.10 -0.07 -28.50
CA TYR A 167 7.24 1.39 -28.65
C TYR A 167 8.46 1.77 -29.47
N LYS A 168 8.27 2.71 -30.40
CA LYS A 168 9.38 3.38 -31.10
C LYS A 168 9.87 4.57 -30.29
N ILE A 169 11.12 4.58 -29.95
CA ILE A 169 11.76 5.66 -29.18
C ILE A 169 12.97 6.17 -29.96
N THR A 170 13.05 7.48 -30.15
CA THR A 170 14.23 8.13 -30.70
C THR A 170 14.93 8.90 -29.58
N PRO A 171 16.14 8.50 -29.17
CA PRO A 171 16.88 9.22 -28.14
C PRO A 171 17.35 10.57 -28.69
N ASP A 172 17.26 11.61 -27.86
CA ASP A 172 17.83 12.93 -28.10
C ASP A 172 19.00 13.11 -27.14
N ILE A 173 20.21 12.96 -27.66
CA ILE A 173 21.45 13.02 -26.86
C ILE A 173 21.76 14.48 -26.52
N LYS A 174 21.79 14.83 -25.25
CA LYS A 174 22.26 16.13 -24.77
C LYS A 174 23.55 16.03 -23.97
N ARG A 175 24.36 17.10 -24.01
CA ARG A 175 25.74 17.23 -23.54
C ARG A 175 26.03 16.94 -22.05
N LEU A 176 25.15 16.44 -21.24
CA LEU A 176 25.35 16.25 -19.79
C LEU A 176 25.10 14.82 -19.30
N GLY A 177 25.27 13.81 -20.15
CA GLY A 177 25.04 12.41 -19.75
C GLY A 177 23.55 12.06 -19.53
N HIS A 178 22.64 12.91 -20.00
CA HIS A 178 21.20 12.67 -19.98
C HIS A 178 20.70 12.50 -21.40
N GLU A 179 20.07 11.38 -21.66
CA GLU A 179 19.37 11.16 -22.93
C GLU A 179 17.89 11.52 -22.76
N MET A 180 17.35 12.24 -23.74
CA MET A 180 15.94 12.59 -23.78
C MET A 180 15.27 11.85 -24.92
N PHE A 181 14.21 11.16 -24.62
CA PHE A 181 13.43 10.44 -25.62
C PHE A 181 12.33 11.35 -26.17
N ARG A 182 12.18 11.43 -27.48
CA ARG A 182 11.26 12.36 -28.15
C ARG A 182 9.89 11.78 -28.48
N GLU A 183 9.78 10.49 -28.68
CA GLU A 183 8.52 9.90 -29.14
C GLU A 183 7.58 9.56 -27.99
N TYR A 184 6.92 10.58 -27.48
CA TYR A 184 5.82 10.47 -26.54
C TYR A 184 4.44 10.31 -27.15
N PRO A 185 4.19 10.70 -28.43
CA PRO A 185 2.83 10.77 -28.96
C PRO A 185 2.08 9.46 -28.82
N VAL A 186 2.79 8.33 -28.81
CA VAL A 186 2.16 7.00 -28.72
C VAL A 186 1.56 6.75 -27.35
N ILE A 187 2.29 7.06 -26.27
CA ILE A 187 1.78 6.88 -24.90
C ILE A 187 0.66 7.88 -24.62
N GLU A 188 0.82 9.11 -25.05
CA GLU A 188 -0.20 10.16 -24.87
C GLU A 188 -1.46 9.90 -25.68
N THR A 189 -1.35 9.41 -26.92
CA THR A 189 -2.51 9.03 -27.73
C THR A 189 -3.28 7.87 -27.10
N GLN A 190 -2.60 6.93 -26.49
CA GLN A 190 -3.23 5.81 -25.79
C GLN A 190 -3.91 6.24 -24.48
N LEU A 191 -3.42 7.28 -23.82
CA LEU A 191 -4.01 7.87 -22.62
C LEU A 191 -5.11 8.89 -22.92
N GLY A 192 -5.30 9.26 -24.20
CA GLY A 192 -6.19 10.33 -24.63
C GLY A 192 -5.59 11.73 -24.46
N HIS A 193 -6.40 12.78 -24.73
CA HIS A 193 -5.94 14.18 -24.68
C HIS A 193 -5.63 14.68 -23.26
N ASN A 194 -6.12 14.00 -22.23
CA ASN A 194 -5.91 14.37 -20.84
C ASN A 194 -4.76 13.55 -20.24
N ILE A 195 -3.56 14.14 -20.20
CA ILE A 195 -2.42 13.55 -19.48
C ILE A 195 -2.77 13.51 -17.99
N PRO A 196 -2.85 12.33 -17.37
CA PRO A 196 -3.27 12.23 -15.99
C PRO A 196 -2.24 12.88 -15.05
N ILE A 197 -2.68 13.84 -14.24
CA ILE A 197 -1.85 14.45 -13.19
C ILE A 197 -1.55 13.42 -12.08
N ARG A 198 -2.45 12.47 -11.91
CA ARG A 198 -2.39 11.37 -10.93
C ARG A 198 -2.36 10.03 -11.63
N ILE A 199 -1.97 8.98 -10.89
CA ILE A 199 -2.10 7.60 -11.40
C ILE A 199 -3.61 7.29 -11.53
N PRO A 200 -4.08 6.86 -12.71
CA PRO A 200 -5.50 6.53 -12.89
C PRO A 200 -5.93 5.35 -12.01
N ALA A 201 -7.20 5.36 -11.58
CA ALA A 201 -7.73 4.36 -10.66
C ALA A 201 -7.64 2.93 -11.21
N ASN A 202 -7.87 2.72 -12.50
CA ASN A 202 -7.76 1.42 -13.15
C ASN A 202 -6.36 0.80 -13.05
N TYR A 203 -5.28 1.61 -13.01
CA TYR A 203 -3.92 1.12 -12.74
C TYR A 203 -3.72 0.73 -11.27
N LEU A 204 -4.32 1.48 -10.33
CA LEU A 204 -4.22 1.20 -8.90
C LEU A 204 -5.07 0.01 -8.47
N MET A 205 -6.11 -0.31 -9.23
CA MET A 205 -7.05 -1.41 -8.99
C MET A 205 -6.89 -2.54 -10.02
N ALA A 206 -5.74 -2.63 -10.65
CA ALA A 206 -5.40 -3.71 -11.55
C ALA A 206 -4.99 -4.98 -10.77
N SER A 207 -4.80 -6.09 -11.46
CA SER A 207 -4.33 -7.35 -10.86
C SER A 207 -3.02 -7.17 -10.09
N VAL A 208 -2.67 -8.15 -9.27
CA VAL A 208 -1.44 -8.11 -8.47
C VAL A 208 -0.21 -7.92 -9.36
N ASP A 209 -0.12 -8.67 -10.47
CA ASP A 209 1.02 -8.61 -11.39
C ASP A 209 1.11 -7.26 -12.10
N GLU A 210 -0.02 -6.70 -12.52
CA GLU A 210 -0.08 -5.38 -13.15
C GLU A 210 0.35 -4.27 -12.18
N ARG A 211 -0.05 -4.35 -10.91
CA ARG A 211 0.37 -3.38 -9.88
C ARG A 211 1.85 -3.52 -9.53
N TRP A 212 2.40 -4.75 -9.51
CA TRP A 212 3.84 -4.95 -9.37
C TRP A 212 4.61 -4.39 -10.56
N ALA A 213 4.13 -4.59 -11.78
CA ALA A 213 4.72 -4.01 -12.98
C ALA A 213 4.68 -2.47 -12.93
N LEU A 214 3.56 -1.87 -12.52
CA LEU A 214 3.42 -0.43 -12.32
C LEU A 214 4.44 0.11 -11.30
N LEU A 215 4.53 -0.52 -10.12
CA LEU A 215 5.47 -0.12 -9.07
C LEU A 215 6.92 -0.26 -9.54
N SER A 216 7.24 -1.34 -10.24
CA SER A 216 8.56 -1.56 -10.84
C SER A 216 8.92 -0.43 -11.80
N GLY A 217 8.01 -0.05 -12.69
CA GLY A 217 8.21 1.09 -13.61
C GLY A 217 8.47 2.41 -12.86
N ILE A 218 7.67 2.69 -11.82
CA ILE A 218 7.84 3.89 -10.97
C ILE A 218 9.22 3.93 -10.32
N LEU A 219 9.68 2.81 -9.77
CA LEU A 219 10.97 2.73 -9.06
C LEU A 219 12.17 2.78 -10.01
N HIS A 220 12.08 2.14 -11.18
CA HIS A 220 13.11 2.21 -12.21
C HIS A 220 13.21 3.61 -12.83
N GLY A 221 12.10 4.34 -12.89
CA GLY A 221 12.10 5.72 -13.35
C GLY A 221 12.75 6.71 -12.38
N ARG A 222 13.12 6.28 -11.17
CA ARG A 222 13.77 7.12 -10.15
C ARG A 222 15.20 6.65 -9.88
N HIS A 223 16.12 7.58 -9.95
CA HIS A 223 17.51 7.30 -9.55
C HIS A 223 17.59 7.06 -8.03
N ASN A 224 18.37 6.06 -7.60
CA ASN A 224 18.55 5.70 -6.19
C ASN A 224 17.27 5.33 -5.43
N SER A 225 16.34 4.63 -6.09
CA SER A 225 15.11 4.15 -5.43
C SER A 225 15.33 3.02 -4.42
N TYR A 226 16.51 2.43 -4.37
CA TYR A 226 16.86 1.35 -3.44
C TYR A 226 18.16 1.66 -2.67
N ASP A 227 18.10 1.51 -1.35
CA ASP A 227 19.27 1.60 -0.46
C ASP A 227 19.68 0.20 0.02
N PRO A 228 20.82 -0.34 -0.45
CA PRO A 228 21.28 -1.68 -0.07
C PRO A 228 21.73 -1.77 1.39
N LYS A 229 22.08 -0.66 2.04
CA LYS A 229 22.52 -0.66 3.46
C LYS A 229 21.35 -0.90 4.40
N THR A 230 20.19 -0.32 4.10
CA THR A 230 18.97 -0.46 4.91
C THR A 230 18.00 -1.49 4.36
N ASP A 231 18.26 -2.01 3.15
CA ASP A 231 17.36 -2.91 2.41
C ASP A 231 15.96 -2.28 2.28
N ARG A 232 15.92 -1.00 1.84
CA ARG A 232 14.68 -0.23 1.68
C ARG A 232 14.59 0.37 0.30
N PHE A 233 13.36 0.43 -0.19
CA PHE A 233 12.99 1.24 -1.33
C PHE A 233 12.54 2.62 -0.88
N HIS A 234 12.83 3.62 -1.71
CA HIS A 234 12.50 5.02 -1.49
C HIS A 234 11.77 5.59 -2.70
N PHE A 235 10.73 6.34 -2.43
CA PHE A 235 10.07 7.16 -3.45
C PHE A 235 9.79 8.55 -2.90
N SER A 236 10.28 9.58 -3.56
CA SER A 236 10.10 10.97 -3.12
C SER A 236 9.33 11.77 -4.14
N ASN A 237 8.36 12.56 -3.69
CA ASN A 237 7.60 13.45 -4.55
C ASN A 237 7.20 14.74 -3.82
N LYS A 238 7.21 15.89 -4.55
CA LYS A 238 6.72 17.17 -4.01
C LYS A 238 5.20 17.19 -3.85
N ASN A 239 4.50 16.45 -4.70
CA ASN A 239 3.04 16.34 -4.65
C ASN A 239 2.62 15.24 -3.66
N LYS A 240 1.97 15.65 -2.57
CA LYS A 240 1.44 14.74 -1.53
C LYS A 240 0.51 13.68 -2.12
N ALA A 241 -0.39 14.07 -3.02
CA ALA A 241 -1.38 13.15 -3.58
C ALA A 241 -0.72 12.03 -4.41
N ILE A 242 0.35 12.32 -5.14
CA ILE A 242 1.12 11.30 -5.86
C ILE A 242 1.85 10.38 -4.87
N ALA A 243 2.48 10.95 -3.83
CA ALA A 243 3.15 10.14 -2.81
C ALA A 243 2.17 9.20 -2.10
N MET A 244 0.96 9.66 -1.78
CA MET A 244 -0.11 8.84 -1.19
C MET A 244 -0.64 7.77 -2.17
N GLN A 245 -0.74 8.06 -3.48
CA GLN A 245 -1.12 7.04 -4.46
C GLN A 245 -0.08 5.92 -4.56
N VAL A 246 1.21 6.25 -4.54
CA VAL A 246 2.29 5.26 -4.52
C VAL A 246 2.30 4.51 -3.19
N GLN A 247 2.02 5.18 -2.07
CA GLN A 247 1.82 4.53 -0.77
C GLN A 247 0.70 3.48 -0.84
N ASN A 248 -0.49 3.86 -1.30
CA ASN A 248 -1.61 2.94 -1.47
C ASN A 248 -1.29 1.77 -2.40
N LEU A 249 -0.57 2.03 -3.50
CA LEU A 249 -0.10 0.98 -4.41
C LEU A 249 0.77 -0.04 -3.67
N VAL A 250 1.77 0.41 -2.92
CA VAL A 250 2.69 -0.45 -2.17
C VAL A 250 1.96 -1.23 -1.07
N GLU A 251 1.05 -0.57 -0.35
CA GLU A 251 0.29 -1.20 0.73
C GLU A 251 -0.75 -2.19 0.22
N SER A 252 -1.39 -1.92 -0.93
CA SER A 252 -2.29 -2.86 -1.59
C SER A 252 -1.59 -4.13 -2.09
N LEU A 253 -0.27 -4.12 -2.18
CA LEU A 253 0.60 -5.26 -2.48
C LEU A 253 1.12 -5.96 -1.21
N GLY A 254 0.53 -5.67 -0.04
CA GLY A 254 0.84 -6.33 1.23
C GLY A 254 2.07 -5.80 1.95
N ASN A 255 2.61 -4.65 1.58
CA ASN A 255 3.81 -4.10 2.20
C ASN A 255 3.49 -2.96 3.15
N LYS A 256 4.27 -2.83 4.22
CA LYS A 256 4.21 -1.69 5.13
C LYS A 256 5.03 -0.53 4.59
N THR A 257 4.49 0.67 4.69
CA THR A 257 5.16 1.90 4.28
C THR A 257 5.36 2.86 5.45
N ILE A 258 6.25 3.82 5.27
CA ILE A 258 6.41 5.00 6.13
C ILE A 258 6.46 6.21 5.21
N LEU A 259 5.45 7.07 5.30
CA LEU A 259 5.40 8.33 4.56
C LEU A 259 5.77 9.50 5.47
N THR A 260 6.84 10.19 5.14
CA THR A 260 7.36 11.31 5.92
C THR A 260 7.38 12.59 5.10
N LYS A 261 6.90 13.69 5.67
CA LYS A 261 7.09 15.02 5.09
C LYS A 261 8.48 15.53 5.48
N VAL A 262 9.33 15.75 4.51
CA VAL A 262 10.64 16.37 4.70
C VAL A 262 10.50 17.88 4.49
N SER A 263 10.76 18.64 5.56
CA SER A 263 10.74 20.10 5.55
C SER A 263 12.04 20.67 5.01
N GLY A 264 12.00 21.83 4.37
CA GLY A 264 13.17 22.51 3.80
C GLY A 264 12.73 23.60 2.84
N ARG A 265 13.68 24.19 2.11
CA ARG A 265 13.41 25.24 1.09
C ARG A 265 12.41 24.76 0.02
N THR A 266 12.43 23.49 -0.29
CA THR A 266 11.46 22.82 -1.19
C THR A 266 10.97 21.57 -0.50
N PRO A 267 9.84 21.60 0.24
CA PRO A 267 9.34 20.45 0.96
C PRO A 267 8.92 19.33 -0.01
N TYR A 268 9.11 18.09 0.42
CA TYR A 268 8.69 16.90 -0.34
C TYR A 268 8.22 15.81 0.61
N TYR A 269 7.58 14.79 0.05
CA TYR A 269 7.14 13.59 0.76
C TYR A 269 8.04 12.43 0.39
N ASN A 270 8.61 11.77 1.40
CA ASN A 270 9.47 10.60 1.25
C ASN A 270 8.71 9.37 1.74
N LEU A 271 8.54 8.39 0.86
CA LEU A 271 7.95 7.10 1.13
C LEU A 271 9.05 6.06 1.23
N GLU A 272 9.07 5.32 2.32
CA GLU A 272 10.00 4.22 2.56
C GLU A 272 9.24 2.91 2.77
N PHE A 273 9.75 1.82 2.21
CA PHE A 273 9.16 0.50 2.39
C PHE A 273 10.17 -0.63 2.13
N LYS A 274 9.81 -1.83 2.59
CA LYS A 274 10.46 -3.09 2.24
C LYS A 274 9.46 -3.95 1.49
N THR A 275 9.92 -4.79 0.59
CA THR A 275 9.06 -5.71 -0.16
C THR A 275 9.61 -7.12 -0.14
N HIS A 276 8.71 -8.10 -0.24
CA HIS A 276 9.03 -9.52 -0.36
C HIS A 276 9.31 -9.94 -1.79
N GLN A 277 8.82 -9.19 -2.76
CA GLN A 277 8.98 -9.50 -4.16
C GLN A 277 10.23 -8.80 -4.73
N ARG A 278 10.92 -9.52 -5.60
CA ARG A 278 12.02 -8.96 -6.38
C ARG A 278 11.43 -7.93 -7.32
N ILE A 279 11.66 -6.67 -7.03
CA ILE A 279 11.46 -5.62 -8.02
C ILE A 279 12.59 -5.79 -9.02
N VAL A 280 12.23 -6.24 -10.23
CA VAL A 280 13.21 -6.52 -11.28
C VAL A 280 13.98 -5.25 -11.56
N SER A 281 15.21 -5.17 -11.09
CA SER A 281 16.20 -4.21 -11.55
C SER A 281 17.39 -4.98 -12.09
N ASN A 282 18.08 -4.46 -13.08
CA ASN A 282 19.37 -4.98 -13.52
C ASN A 282 20.47 -4.79 -12.47
N GLN A 283 20.17 -4.15 -11.37
CA GLN A 283 20.99 -4.17 -10.16
C GLN A 283 20.70 -5.48 -9.43
N VAL A 284 21.75 -6.23 -9.15
CA VAL A 284 21.70 -7.47 -8.38
C VAL A 284 21.02 -7.19 -7.05
N SER A 285 19.72 -7.46 -7.00
CA SER A 285 18.97 -7.39 -5.74
C SER A 285 19.37 -8.62 -4.93
N PRO A 286 19.87 -8.47 -3.72
CA PRO A 286 20.12 -9.60 -2.84
C PRO A 286 18.81 -10.38 -2.64
N PRO A 287 18.88 -11.68 -2.30
CA PRO A 287 17.70 -12.46 -1.99
C PRO A 287 16.95 -11.77 -0.85
N LEU A 288 15.70 -11.40 -1.11
CA LEU A 288 14.86 -10.69 -0.14
C LEU A 288 14.66 -11.57 1.08
N LYS A 289 15.09 -11.09 2.23
CA LYS A 289 14.70 -11.71 3.50
C LYS A 289 13.19 -11.54 3.63
N VAL A 290 12.48 -12.63 3.92
CA VAL A 290 11.04 -12.57 4.23
C VAL A 290 10.88 -11.66 5.45
N HIS A 291 10.46 -10.44 5.22
CA HIS A 291 10.13 -9.51 6.29
C HIS A 291 8.63 -9.62 6.56
N ASN A 292 8.27 -10.26 7.66
CA ASN A 292 6.94 -10.10 8.19
C ASN A 292 6.79 -8.62 8.58
N ALA A 293 6.08 -7.87 7.78
CA ALA A 293 5.81 -6.48 8.06
C ALA A 293 4.72 -6.41 9.13
N HIS A 294 5.00 -5.68 10.21
CA HIS A 294 4.09 -5.54 11.34
C HIS A 294 3.81 -4.06 11.57
N ARG A 295 2.56 -3.69 11.80
CA ARG A 295 2.18 -2.38 12.35
C ARG A 295 2.07 -2.48 13.85
N PHE A 296 2.92 -1.77 14.59
CA PHE A 296 2.94 -1.80 16.05
C PHE A 296 1.97 -0.78 16.64
N ILE A 297 1.10 -1.22 17.54
CA ILE A 297 0.20 -0.32 18.27
C ILE A 297 1.05 0.55 19.21
N ARG A 298 0.95 1.87 19.06
CA ARG A 298 1.65 2.87 19.88
C ARG A 298 0.79 3.42 20.99
N ALA A 299 -0.50 3.60 20.72
CA ALA A 299 -1.45 4.10 21.70
C ALA A 299 -2.87 3.61 21.39
N ILE A 300 -3.65 3.41 22.43
CA ILE A 300 -5.11 3.26 22.39
C ILE A 300 -5.62 4.31 23.35
N LYS A 301 -6.49 5.21 22.90
CA LYS A 301 -7.00 6.33 23.67
C LYS A 301 -8.52 6.40 23.53
N PRO A 302 -9.26 6.76 24.58
CA PRO A 302 -10.67 7.08 24.42
C PRO A 302 -10.86 8.14 23.32
N ALA A 303 -11.94 8.05 22.61
CA ALA A 303 -12.39 9.01 21.61
C ALA A 303 -13.81 9.45 21.94
N GLU A 304 -14.19 10.62 21.43
CA GLU A 304 -15.55 11.13 21.61
C GLU A 304 -16.59 10.18 21.00
N PRO A 305 -17.80 10.10 21.60
CA PRO A 305 -18.92 9.38 21.00
C PRO A 305 -19.15 9.81 19.57
N GLN A 306 -19.33 8.83 18.66
CA GLN A 306 -19.56 9.13 17.25
C GLN A 306 -20.32 8.04 16.53
N MET A 307 -20.83 8.40 15.35
CA MET A 307 -21.45 7.42 14.46
C MET A 307 -20.43 6.38 14.02
N VAL A 308 -20.79 5.11 14.17
CA VAL A 308 -20.01 3.95 13.75
C VAL A 308 -20.86 3.07 12.84
N THR A 309 -20.19 2.37 11.92
CA THR A 309 -20.85 1.43 11.01
C THR A 309 -20.35 0.01 11.30
N HIS A 310 -21.29 -0.85 11.64
CA HIS A 310 -21.12 -2.28 11.74
C HIS A 310 -21.30 -2.90 10.35
N ILE A 311 -20.34 -3.70 9.90
CA ILE A 311 -20.38 -4.38 8.61
C ILE A 311 -20.16 -5.87 8.86
N GLU A 312 -21.03 -6.70 8.28
CA GLU A 312 -20.87 -8.14 8.22
C GLU A 312 -20.58 -8.56 6.78
N THR A 313 -19.75 -9.60 6.64
CA THR A 313 -19.33 -10.11 5.34
C THR A 313 -19.52 -11.62 5.25
N SER A 314 -19.45 -12.16 4.04
CA SER A 314 -19.47 -13.60 3.77
C SER A 314 -18.20 -14.34 4.21
N ASP A 315 -17.20 -13.64 4.74
CA ASP A 315 -15.98 -14.26 5.26
C ASP A 315 -16.29 -15.06 6.54
N PRO A 316 -15.77 -16.29 6.71
CA PRO A 316 -16.04 -17.11 7.90
C PRO A 316 -15.65 -16.45 9.24
N ASP A 317 -14.62 -15.63 9.23
CA ASP A 317 -14.18 -14.84 10.40
C ASP A 317 -14.86 -13.46 10.43
N ASN A 318 -15.80 -13.18 9.50
CA ASN A 318 -16.44 -11.88 9.31
C ASN A 318 -15.45 -10.74 9.15
N ASN A 319 -14.27 -10.99 8.51
CA ASN A 319 -13.23 -10.01 8.43
C ASN A 319 -13.24 -9.25 7.11
N PHE A 320 -12.81 -7.98 7.20
CA PHE A 320 -12.59 -7.12 6.04
C PHE A 320 -11.44 -6.13 6.31
N LEU A 321 -10.99 -5.49 5.24
CA LEU A 321 -9.91 -4.50 5.28
C LEU A 321 -10.47 -3.09 5.35
N MET A 322 -9.93 -2.30 6.26
CA MET A 322 -10.32 -0.91 6.45
C MET A 322 -9.11 0.04 6.40
N GLY A 323 -9.42 1.27 6.06
CA GLY A 323 -8.51 2.41 6.15
C GLY A 323 -7.33 2.37 5.20
N GLU A 324 -6.66 3.51 5.12
CA GLU A 324 -5.32 3.56 4.56
C GLU A 324 -4.46 2.59 5.37
N GLY A 325 -3.70 1.73 4.68
CA GLY A 325 -2.91 0.69 5.32
C GLY A 325 -3.54 -0.70 5.36
N TYR A 326 -4.77 -0.86 4.88
CA TYR A 326 -5.46 -2.15 4.73
C TYR A 326 -5.44 -2.99 6.02
N ILE A 327 -5.99 -2.43 7.09
CA ILE A 327 -6.02 -3.05 8.41
C ILE A 327 -7.14 -4.09 8.46
N SER A 328 -6.79 -5.33 8.81
CA SER A 328 -7.77 -6.42 8.95
C SER A 328 -8.52 -6.31 10.28
N VAL A 329 -9.85 -6.22 10.19
CA VAL A 329 -10.79 -6.12 11.30
C VAL A 329 -11.97 -7.08 11.11
N CYS A 330 -12.63 -7.40 12.20
CA CYS A 330 -13.87 -8.22 12.19
C CYS A 330 -14.86 -7.71 13.21
#